data_2d63d1fe021e549c8add74010a4c09f9
#
_entry.id   2d63d1fe021e549c8add74010a4c09f9
#
_cell.length_a   1.000
_cell.length_b   1.000
_cell.length_c   1.000
_cell.angle_alpha   90.00
_cell.angle_beta   90.00
_cell.angle_gamma   90.00
#
_symmetry.space_group_name_H-M   'P 1'
#
loop_
_entity.id
_entity.type
_entity.pdbx_description
1 polymer ?
#
loop_
_entity_poly.entity_id
_entity_poly.type
_entity_poly.pdbx_seq_one_letter_code
_entity_poly.pdbx_strand_id
1 'polypeptide(L)' 'MDALGMIETRGLVGLIEAADAMVKAARVQLVSYEQIGGGYVTALVRGDVAACKAATAA' A
#
# COMPACT_ATOMS: atom_id res chain seq x y z
N MET A 1 10.60 9.34 -11.88
CA MET A 1 10.10 8.05 -12.42
C MET A 1 9.09 7.47 -11.45
N ASP A 2 7.92 7.13 -11.94
CA ASP A 2 6.90 6.51 -11.11
C ASP A 2 7.20 5.03 -10.88
N ALA A 3 6.98 4.59 -9.66
CA ALA A 3 7.05 3.19 -9.28
C ALA A 3 5.75 2.80 -8.58
N LEU A 4 5.50 1.52 -8.48
CA LEU A 4 4.37 0.97 -7.76
C LEU A 4 4.85 0.17 -6.56
N GLY A 5 4.17 0.35 -5.44
CA GLY A 5 4.34 -0.47 -4.27
C GLY A 5 3.05 -1.19 -3.95
N MET A 6 3.14 -2.40 -3.44
CA MET A 6 1.98 -3.20 -3.11
C MET A 6 2.14 -3.84 -1.75
N ILE A 7 1.07 -3.84 -0.97
CA ILE A 7 1.01 -4.63 0.26
C ILE A 7 -0.23 -5.51 0.24
N GLU A 8 -0.15 -6.61 0.95
CA GLU A 8 -1.25 -7.56 1.11
C GLU A 8 -1.48 -7.80 2.59
N THR A 9 -2.74 -7.77 3.00
CA THR A 9 -3.12 -8.07 4.37
C THR A 9 -4.28 -9.06 4.40
N ARG A 10 -4.46 -9.71 5.52
CA ARG A 10 -5.64 -10.52 5.76
C ARG A 10 -6.69 -9.64 6.43
N GLY A 11 -7.78 -9.40 5.74
CA GLY A 11 -8.86 -8.56 6.22
C GLY A 11 -8.70 -7.09 5.87
N LEU A 12 -9.84 -6.42 5.72
CA LEU A 12 -9.89 -5.04 5.24
C LEU A 12 -9.38 -4.03 6.27
N VAL A 13 -9.68 -4.26 7.55
CA VAL A 13 -9.28 -3.33 8.61
C VAL A 13 -7.76 -3.20 8.68
N GLY A 14 -7.05 -4.33 8.64
CA GLY A 14 -5.58 -4.33 8.61
C GLY A 14 -5.03 -3.61 7.39
N LEU A 15 -5.70 -3.75 6.24
CA LEU A 15 -5.27 -3.07 5.02
C LEU A 15 -5.41 -1.56 5.13
N ILE A 16 -6.51 -1.08 5.69
CA ILE A 16 -6.75 0.36 5.86
C ILE A 16 -5.68 0.97 6.77
N GLU A 17 -5.37 0.31 7.87
CA GLU A 17 -4.32 0.77 8.79
C GLU A 17 -2.95 0.78 8.12
N ALA A 18 -2.62 -0.27 7.39
CA ALA A 18 -1.35 -0.38 6.68
C ALA A 18 -1.23 0.68 5.58
N ALA A 19 -2.29 0.89 4.80
CA ALA A 19 -2.31 1.90 3.75
C ALA A 19 -2.14 3.31 4.32
N ASP A 20 -2.79 3.60 5.45
CA ASP A 20 -2.64 4.89 6.13
C ASP A 20 -1.18 5.10 6.58
N ALA A 21 -0.56 4.07 7.14
CA ALA A 21 0.85 4.12 7.54
C ALA A 21 1.77 4.35 6.35
N MET A 22 1.50 3.70 5.22
CA MET A 22 2.28 3.88 4.00
C MET A 22 2.21 5.32 3.49
N VAL A 23 1.02 5.89 3.42
CA VAL A 23 0.82 7.25 2.93
C VAL A 23 1.45 8.28 3.86
N LYS A 24 1.40 8.04 5.17
CA LYS A 24 2.03 8.93 6.16
C LYS A 24 3.54 8.83 6.19
N ALA A 25 4.09 7.64 5.91
CA ALA A 25 5.54 7.41 6.00
C ALA A 25 6.30 7.95 4.79
N ALA A 26 5.66 8.10 3.64
CA ALA A 26 6.32 8.49 2.41
C ALA A 26 5.37 9.24 1.48
N ARG A 27 5.93 9.95 0.51
CA ARG A 27 5.13 10.66 -0.50
C ARG A 27 4.69 9.70 -1.58
N VAL A 28 3.65 8.95 -1.28
CA VAL A 28 3.03 8.03 -2.23
C VAL A 28 1.54 8.34 -2.33
N GLN A 29 0.96 7.97 -3.44
CA GLN A 29 -0.47 8.11 -3.68
C GLN A 29 -1.10 6.72 -3.65
N LEU A 30 -2.17 6.57 -2.88
CA LEU A 30 -2.94 5.34 -2.90
C LEU A 30 -3.71 5.23 -4.21
N VAL A 31 -3.48 4.15 -4.95
CA VAL A 31 -4.11 3.94 -6.25
C VAL A 31 -5.41 3.15 -6.11
N SER A 32 -5.36 2.05 -5.39
CA SER A 32 -6.53 1.18 -5.29
C SER A 32 -6.41 0.18 -4.14
N TYR A 33 -7.56 -0.35 -3.75
CA TYR A 33 -7.67 -1.56 -2.94
C TYR A 33 -8.28 -2.65 -3.79
N GLU A 34 -7.91 -3.89 -3.52
CA GLU A 34 -8.47 -5.02 -4.26
C GLU A 34 -8.61 -6.22 -3.35
N GLN A 35 -9.79 -6.85 -3.38
CA GLN A 35 -10.05 -8.11 -2.68
C GLN A 35 -9.74 -9.26 -3.64
N ILE A 36 -8.85 -10.15 -3.23
CA ILE A 36 -8.36 -11.22 -4.10
C ILE A 36 -8.79 -12.62 -3.65
N GLY A 37 -9.63 -12.72 -2.63
CA GLY A 37 -10.15 -14.00 -2.13
C GLY A 37 -9.38 -14.50 -0.91
N GLY A 38 -9.92 -15.51 -0.25
CA GLY A 38 -9.32 -16.09 0.95
C GLY A 38 -9.19 -15.13 2.14
N GLY A 39 -9.92 -14.01 2.11
CA GLY A 39 -9.81 -12.98 3.12
C GLY A 39 -8.65 -12.03 2.91
N TYR A 40 -7.91 -12.16 1.81
CA TYR A 40 -6.77 -11.28 1.50
C TYR A 40 -7.20 -10.06 0.70
N VAL A 41 -6.58 -8.94 0.99
CA VAL A 41 -6.83 -7.66 0.33
C VAL A 41 -5.49 -7.00 0.03
N THR A 42 -5.39 -6.37 -1.13
CA THR A 42 -4.18 -5.64 -1.51
C THR A 42 -4.43 -4.14 -1.59
N ALA A 43 -3.40 -3.36 -1.30
CA ALA A 43 -3.37 -1.93 -1.56
C ALA A 43 -2.19 -1.62 -2.48
N LEU A 44 -2.43 -0.74 -3.44
CA LEU A 44 -1.44 -0.34 -4.41
C LEU A 44 -1.15 1.15 -4.24
N VAL A 45 0.12 1.50 -4.16
CA VAL A 45 0.56 2.89 -4.07
C VAL A 45 1.49 3.24 -5.22
N ARG A 46 1.50 4.53 -5.59
CA ARG A 46 2.36 5.07 -6.63
C ARG A 46 3.21 6.20 -6.08
N GLY A 47 4.44 6.27 -6.49
CA GLY A 47 5.36 7.34 -6.15
C GLY A 47 6.70 7.10 -6.80
N ASP A 48 7.75 7.81 -6.40
CA ASP A 48 9.09 7.47 -6.87
C ASP A 48 9.58 6.19 -6.18
N VAL A 49 10.67 5.62 -6.69
CA VAL A 49 11.18 4.34 -6.19
C VAL A 49 11.51 4.39 -4.70
N ALA A 50 12.18 5.45 -4.26
CA ALA A 50 12.56 5.58 -2.85
C ALA A 50 11.32 5.73 -1.96
N ALA A 51 10.33 6.51 -2.40
CA ALA A 51 9.09 6.69 -1.66
C ALA A 51 8.30 5.39 -1.54
N CYS A 52 8.21 4.61 -2.62
CA CYS A 52 7.53 3.32 -2.58
C CYS A 52 8.23 2.34 -1.64
N LYS A 53 9.55 2.29 -1.64
CA LYS A 53 10.30 1.45 -0.70
C LYS A 53 10.07 1.87 0.75
N ALA A 54 10.10 3.16 1.03
CA ALA A 54 9.84 3.66 2.38
C ALA A 54 8.42 3.36 2.83
N ALA A 55 7.45 3.53 1.95
CA ALA A 55 6.04 3.27 2.26
C ALA A 55 5.80 1.80 2.58
N THR A 56 6.31 0.88 1.77
CA THR A 56 6.10 -0.56 2.00
C THR A 56 6.86 -1.10 3.20
N ALA A 57 7.88 -0.41 3.66
CA ALA A 57 8.63 -0.77 4.88
C ALA A 57 7.98 -0.27 6.17
N ALA A 58 7.01 0.61 6.05
CA ALA A 58 6.36 1.24 7.21
C ALA A 58 5.47 0.28 8.01
#